data_4dbe4ff8335f5f247f9675eec7f9761d
#
_entry.id   4dbe4ff8335f5f247f9675eec7f9761d
#
_cell.length_a   1.000
_cell.length_b   1.000
_cell.length_c   1.000
_cell.angle_alpha   90.00
_cell.angle_beta   90.00
_cell.angle_gamma   90.00
#
_symmetry.space_group_name_H-M   'P 1'
#
loop_
_entity.id
_entity.type
_entity.pdbx_description
1 polymer ?
#
loop_
_entity_poly.entity_id
_entity_poly.type
_entity_poly.pdbx_seq_one_letter_code
_entity_poly.pdbx_strand_id
1 'polypeptide(L)'
;MIGSAAAPGRVPTASPSTPSADPVLLAHQQALGVTTTILLPAGRPVSRPSTHDGVANGLQAEALGNEACQAFAAAHRDAYLFGANEVPDLDDAVATIERQLKRGAVVIGEQKFGVECDAPEMQRLYELAQEYDVPILMHWQFGMYNHGFERFHRMLEKFPRVRFIGHAQTWWGHIDRKHADQTVMYPKGPVTPGGLTDRYLSDYPNMYGDLSAGSGLNALTRDEDFARDFIARHQDKLLFGSDCNDREGGTEKCQGAKTIAAIRRLAGSKAIERKLLYENAKRVFRL
;
A
#
# COMPACT_ATOMS: atom_id res chain seq x y z
N MET A 1 0.98 -1.79 -9.39
CA MET A 1 1.23 -2.80 -8.35
C MET A 1 2.03 -2.12 -7.27
N ILE A 2 1.61 -2.18 -6.04
CA ILE A 2 2.26 -1.53 -4.91
C ILE A 2 2.85 -2.64 -4.04
N GLY A 3 4.16 -2.58 -3.69
CA GLY A 3 4.82 -3.57 -2.85
C GLY A 3 5.33 -2.94 -1.56
N SER A 4 5.18 -3.61 -0.40
CA SER A 4 5.54 -3.10 0.94
C SER A 4 6.56 -4.00 1.65
N ALA A 5 7.29 -3.47 2.60
CA ALA A 5 8.34 -4.15 3.37
C ALA A 5 7.82 -4.76 4.68
N ALA A 6 8.33 -5.91 5.13
CA ALA A 6 7.97 -6.50 6.43
C ALA A 6 8.93 -7.54 7.01
N ALA A 7 9.17 -7.46 8.31
CA ALA A 7 9.61 -8.42 9.35
C ALA A 7 11.10 -8.90 9.42
N PRO A 8 11.64 -9.27 10.62
CA PRO A 8 13.04 -9.03 10.99
C PRO A 8 14.05 -10.05 10.45
N GLY A 9 15.16 -9.57 9.93
CA GLY A 9 16.37 -10.31 9.56
C GLY A 9 17.56 -9.36 9.38
N ARG A 10 18.76 -9.80 9.62
CA ARG A 10 20.01 -9.01 9.69
C ARG A 10 20.27 -8.15 8.45
N VAL A 11 20.66 -6.91 8.69
CA VAL A 11 21.12 -5.94 7.69
C VAL A 11 22.45 -6.39 7.07
N PRO A 12 22.56 -6.55 5.75
CA PRO A 12 23.86 -6.50 5.06
C PRO A 12 24.20 -5.03 4.79
N THR A 13 25.38 -4.59 5.25
CA THR A 13 25.99 -3.34 4.79
C THR A 13 26.35 -3.52 3.31
N ALA A 14 25.56 -3.02 2.40
CA ALA A 14 25.87 -3.04 0.98
C ALA A 14 26.81 -1.89 0.64
N SER A 15 28.00 -2.23 0.17
CA SER A 15 28.84 -1.36 -0.65
C SER A 15 28.09 -0.97 -1.94
N PRO A 16 28.33 0.22 -2.53
CA PRO A 16 27.68 0.61 -3.78
C PRO A 16 28.24 -0.26 -4.92
N SER A 17 27.56 -1.38 -5.18
CA SER A 17 27.76 -2.16 -6.39
C SER A 17 26.87 -1.59 -7.49
N THR A 18 27.41 -1.45 -8.70
CA THR A 18 26.70 -1.20 -9.94
C THR A 18 25.38 -1.97 -9.97
N PRO A 19 24.23 -1.38 -10.34
CA PRO A 19 22.98 -2.09 -10.37
C PRO A 19 23.06 -3.21 -11.41
N SER A 20 23.34 -4.41 -10.96
CA SER A 20 22.95 -5.59 -11.74
C SER A 20 21.44 -5.60 -11.72
N ALA A 21 20.81 -5.61 -12.90
CA ALA A 21 19.37 -5.79 -13.01
C ALA A 21 18.96 -6.93 -12.08
N ASP A 22 18.14 -6.64 -11.07
CA ASP A 22 17.73 -7.69 -10.17
C ASP A 22 16.76 -8.63 -10.91
N PRO A 23 17.19 -9.83 -11.30
CA PRO A 23 16.37 -10.73 -12.08
C PRO A 23 15.12 -11.20 -11.33
N VAL A 24 15.12 -11.11 -10.00
CA VAL A 24 14.04 -11.61 -9.15
C VAL A 24 12.81 -10.71 -9.25
N LEU A 25 12.99 -9.38 -9.11
CA LEU A 25 11.88 -8.43 -9.24
C LEU A 25 11.26 -8.46 -10.64
N LEU A 26 12.10 -8.48 -11.67
CA LEU A 26 11.64 -8.54 -13.06
C LEU A 26 10.90 -9.87 -13.36
N ALA A 27 11.47 -11.00 -12.93
CA ALA A 27 10.85 -12.30 -13.13
C ALA A 27 9.51 -12.42 -12.38
N HIS A 28 9.43 -11.93 -11.14
CA HIS A 28 8.19 -11.92 -10.37
C HIS A 28 7.11 -11.05 -11.05
N GLN A 29 7.45 -9.85 -11.50
CA GLN A 29 6.54 -8.97 -12.22
C GLN A 29 6.00 -9.65 -13.48
N GLN A 30 6.89 -10.25 -14.27
CA GLN A 30 6.54 -10.98 -15.48
C GLN A 30 5.63 -12.19 -15.20
N ALA A 31 5.94 -12.97 -14.16
CA ALA A 31 5.13 -14.12 -13.75
C ALA A 31 3.70 -13.74 -13.36
N LEU A 32 3.49 -12.55 -12.77
CA LEU A 32 2.17 -12.00 -12.48
C LEU A 32 1.46 -11.40 -13.69
N GLY A 33 2.14 -11.20 -14.80
CA GLY A 33 1.61 -10.47 -15.97
C GLY A 33 1.39 -8.99 -15.69
N VAL A 34 2.18 -8.40 -14.79
CA VAL A 34 2.10 -7.00 -14.42
C VAL A 34 3.04 -6.19 -15.30
N THR A 35 2.57 -5.06 -15.79
CA THR A 35 3.34 -4.18 -16.70
C THR A 35 4.06 -3.06 -15.99
N THR A 36 3.52 -2.59 -14.87
CA THR A 36 4.12 -1.48 -14.11
C THR A 36 4.05 -1.80 -12.62
N THR A 37 5.16 -1.62 -11.93
CA THR A 37 5.27 -1.82 -10.48
C THR A 37 5.72 -0.52 -9.82
N ILE A 38 5.07 -0.14 -8.71
CA ILE A 38 5.54 0.92 -7.83
C ILE A 38 6.24 0.26 -6.65
N LEU A 39 7.54 0.52 -6.49
CA LEU A 39 8.31 0.09 -5.34
C LEU A 39 8.07 1.04 -4.17
N LEU A 40 7.74 0.49 -3.01
CA LEU A 40 7.51 1.27 -1.79
C LEU A 40 8.72 1.11 -0.86
N PRO A 41 9.49 2.18 -0.61
CA PRO A 41 10.65 2.09 0.25
C PRO A 41 10.24 2.00 1.73
N ALA A 42 11.05 1.30 2.53
CA ALA A 42 11.01 1.43 3.98
C ALA A 42 11.65 2.76 4.42
N GLY A 43 11.22 3.28 5.57
CA GLY A 43 11.93 4.35 6.25
C GLY A 43 13.29 3.88 6.79
N ARG A 44 14.10 4.80 7.27
CA ARG A 44 15.39 4.47 7.91
C ARG A 44 15.21 3.56 9.12
N PRO A 45 16.15 2.63 9.39
CA PRO A 45 16.17 1.86 10.63
C PRO A 45 16.29 2.81 11.83
N VAL A 46 15.29 2.78 12.72
CA VAL A 46 15.27 3.52 13.97
C VAL A 46 14.76 2.62 15.08
N SER A 47 15.31 2.74 16.26
CA SER A 47 14.87 1.97 17.43
C SER A 47 13.58 2.52 17.99
N ARG A 48 12.46 2.27 17.34
CA ARG A 48 11.10 2.70 17.72
C ARG A 48 10.08 1.63 17.32
N PRO A 49 8.93 1.55 17.98
CA PRO A 49 7.79 0.73 17.52
C PRO A 49 7.06 1.40 16.33
N SER A 50 7.81 2.00 15.41
CA SER A 50 7.28 2.81 14.30
C SER A 50 7.59 2.23 12.94
N THR A 51 8.46 1.24 12.87
CA THR A 51 8.89 0.60 11.62
C THR A 51 9.42 -0.78 11.94
N HIS A 52 9.57 -1.64 10.94
CA HIS A 52 10.32 -2.89 11.06
C HIS A 52 11.85 -2.66 11.06
N ASP A 53 12.31 -1.59 11.69
CA ASP A 53 13.74 -1.19 11.74
C ASP A 53 14.37 -1.11 10.34
N GLY A 54 13.58 -0.76 9.32
CA GLY A 54 14.03 -0.73 7.93
C GLY A 54 14.35 -2.10 7.35
N VAL A 55 13.83 -3.18 7.92
CA VAL A 55 14.11 -4.55 7.49
C VAL A 55 12.96 -5.08 6.62
N ALA A 56 13.31 -5.76 5.55
CA ALA A 56 12.40 -6.50 4.68
C ALA A 56 12.92 -7.90 4.41
N ASN A 57 12.06 -8.78 3.92
CA ASN A 57 12.40 -10.15 3.58
C ASN A 57 11.82 -10.57 2.21
N GLY A 58 12.27 -11.72 1.72
CA GLY A 58 11.79 -12.25 0.44
C GLY A 58 11.98 -11.23 -0.70
N LEU A 59 10.97 -11.09 -1.52
CA LEU A 59 10.99 -10.18 -2.66
C LEU A 59 11.20 -8.71 -2.26
N GLN A 60 10.68 -8.30 -1.12
CA GLN A 60 10.73 -6.92 -0.65
C GLN A 60 12.16 -6.49 -0.23
N ALA A 61 13.03 -7.43 0.10
CA ALA A 61 14.42 -7.15 0.45
C ALA A 61 15.28 -6.73 -0.75
N GLU A 62 14.79 -6.94 -1.97
CA GLU A 62 15.55 -6.65 -3.20
C GLU A 62 15.70 -5.14 -3.46
N ALA A 63 14.76 -4.31 -2.98
CA ALA A 63 14.83 -2.85 -3.10
C ALA A 63 14.26 -2.18 -1.85
N LEU A 64 15.03 -2.10 -0.77
CA LEU A 64 14.51 -1.80 0.56
C LEU A 64 14.31 -0.31 0.85
N GLY A 65 15.25 0.55 0.62
CA GLY A 65 15.19 1.97 1.00
C GLY A 65 14.91 2.90 -0.18
N ASN A 66 14.75 4.20 0.11
CA ASN A 66 14.50 5.22 -0.90
C ASN A 66 15.49 5.18 -2.07
N GLU A 67 16.79 5.13 -1.77
CA GLU A 67 17.83 5.17 -2.81
C GLU A 67 17.84 3.87 -3.64
N ALA A 68 17.60 2.71 -3.03
CA ALA A 68 17.53 1.43 -3.74
C ALA A 68 16.31 1.38 -4.67
N CYS A 69 15.14 1.78 -4.19
CA CYS A 69 13.90 1.84 -5.00
C CYS A 69 14.06 2.82 -6.17
N GLN A 70 14.61 4.00 -5.92
CA GLN A 70 14.87 5.01 -6.94
C GLN A 70 15.87 4.53 -7.99
N ALA A 71 16.99 3.94 -7.56
CA ALA A 71 18.02 3.43 -8.48
C ALA A 71 17.47 2.29 -9.36
N PHE A 72 16.71 1.37 -8.78
CA PHE A 72 16.08 0.28 -9.51
C PHE A 72 15.06 0.81 -10.53
N ALA A 73 14.18 1.73 -10.13
CA ALA A 73 13.20 2.34 -11.03
C ALA A 73 13.90 3.14 -12.15
N ALA A 74 15.00 3.84 -11.84
CA ALA A 74 15.77 4.57 -12.85
C ALA A 74 16.43 3.64 -13.88
N ALA A 75 16.81 2.43 -13.50
CA ALA A 75 17.35 1.41 -14.41
C ALA A 75 16.27 0.72 -15.25
N HIS A 76 15.01 0.71 -14.81
CA HIS A 76 13.89 0.00 -15.42
C HIS A 76 12.65 0.89 -15.65
N ARG A 77 12.84 2.07 -16.23
CA ARG A 77 11.85 3.16 -16.33
C ARG A 77 10.54 2.80 -17.02
N ASP A 78 10.56 1.83 -17.89
CA ASP A 78 9.36 1.39 -18.63
C ASP A 78 8.45 0.47 -17.81
N ALA A 79 8.96 -0.07 -16.70
CA ALA A 79 8.28 -1.09 -15.90
C ALA A 79 8.20 -0.77 -14.41
N TYR A 80 9.06 0.13 -13.91
CA TYR A 80 9.14 0.43 -12.48
C TYR A 80 9.07 1.92 -12.16
N LEU A 81 8.29 2.21 -11.14
CA LEU A 81 8.20 3.49 -10.46
C LEU A 81 8.56 3.29 -8.98
N PHE A 82 8.73 4.37 -8.25
CA PHE A 82 9.07 4.29 -6.84
C PHE A 82 8.29 5.30 -6.01
N GLY A 83 8.13 4.99 -4.73
CA GLY A 83 7.59 5.88 -3.72
C GLY A 83 8.69 6.56 -2.90
N ALA A 84 8.26 7.44 -2.03
CA ALA A 84 9.10 8.13 -1.04
C ALA A 84 8.60 7.80 0.37
N ASN A 85 9.50 7.45 1.28
CA ASN A 85 9.09 7.14 2.64
C ASN A 85 10.14 7.55 3.67
N GLU A 86 9.70 7.92 4.87
CA GLU A 86 10.54 8.15 6.03
C GLU A 86 9.70 8.08 7.31
N VAL A 87 10.33 7.81 8.42
CA VAL A 87 9.71 7.84 9.75
C VAL A 87 9.23 9.26 10.05
N PRO A 88 7.93 9.53 10.19
CA PRO A 88 7.35 10.87 10.08
C PRO A 88 7.75 11.83 11.20
N ASP A 89 8.11 11.30 12.38
CA ASP A 89 8.50 12.08 13.55
C ASP A 89 10.01 12.37 13.65
N LEU A 90 10.78 12.06 12.60
CA LEU A 90 12.16 12.51 12.48
C LEU A 90 12.21 13.97 11.97
N ASP A 91 13.15 14.74 12.48
CA ASP A 91 13.28 16.19 12.16
C ASP A 91 13.45 16.45 10.66
N ASP A 92 14.10 15.54 9.93
CA ASP A 92 14.37 15.66 8.50
C ASP A 92 13.45 14.78 7.62
N ALA A 93 12.36 14.23 8.18
CA ALA A 93 11.45 13.34 7.45
C ALA A 93 10.85 14.02 6.20
N VAL A 94 10.30 15.22 6.37
CA VAL A 94 9.71 16.00 5.27
C VAL A 94 10.75 16.28 4.18
N ALA A 95 11.95 16.76 4.57
CA ALA A 95 13.02 17.06 3.61
C ALA A 95 13.52 15.81 2.88
N THR A 96 13.55 14.67 3.57
CA THR A 96 13.95 13.38 2.98
C THR A 96 12.91 12.90 1.96
N ILE A 97 11.63 12.94 2.29
CA ILE A 97 10.54 12.57 1.37
C ILE A 97 10.50 13.55 0.18
N GLU A 98 10.56 14.85 0.45
CA GLU A 98 10.54 15.89 -0.59
C GLU A 98 11.67 15.70 -1.61
N ARG A 99 12.86 15.38 -1.15
CA ARG A 99 14.00 15.08 -2.04
C ARG A 99 13.68 13.93 -3.01
N GLN A 100 12.98 12.90 -2.58
CA GLN A 100 12.59 11.78 -3.45
C GLN A 100 11.43 12.17 -4.39
N LEU A 101 10.49 12.99 -3.93
CA LEU A 101 9.43 13.52 -4.79
C LEU A 101 10.01 14.38 -5.93
N LYS A 102 11.01 15.22 -5.64
CA LYS A 102 11.77 15.98 -6.65
C LYS A 102 12.51 15.08 -7.66
N ARG A 103 12.81 13.84 -7.29
CA ARG A 103 13.43 12.82 -8.17
C ARG A 103 12.41 11.98 -8.93
N GLY A 104 11.11 12.22 -8.74
CA GLY A 104 10.04 11.56 -9.46
C GLY A 104 9.32 10.44 -8.69
N ALA A 105 9.43 10.40 -7.36
CA ALA A 105 8.59 9.51 -6.56
C ALA A 105 7.11 9.82 -6.77
N VAL A 106 6.27 8.80 -6.97
CA VAL A 106 4.86 8.94 -7.35
C VAL A 106 3.87 8.74 -6.20
N VAL A 107 4.36 8.46 -5.00
CA VAL A 107 3.55 8.22 -3.80
C VAL A 107 4.39 8.47 -2.55
N ILE A 108 3.77 8.95 -1.47
CA ILE A 108 4.37 8.93 -0.13
C ILE A 108 3.91 7.64 0.55
N GLY A 109 4.84 6.79 0.96
CA GLY A 109 4.53 5.54 1.65
C GLY A 109 5.34 4.33 1.17
N GLU A 110 5.13 3.27 1.84
CA GLU A 110 4.02 2.93 2.74
C GLU A 110 4.25 3.54 4.12
N GLN A 111 3.32 4.36 4.61
CA GLN A 111 3.39 4.91 5.96
C GLN A 111 2.99 3.83 6.97
N LYS A 112 3.98 3.17 7.55
CA LYS A 112 3.86 2.01 8.44
C LYS A 112 4.57 2.29 9.75
N PHE A 113 4.03 3.24 10.52
CA PHE A 113 4.67 3.77 11.72
C PHE A 113 3.66 3.88 12.87
N GLY A 114 4.14 3.69 14.11
CA GLY A 114 3.34 3.75 15.34
C GLY A 114 3.02 5.20 15.77
N VAL A 115 2.33 5.93 14.90
CA VAL A 115 1.96 7.33 15.09
C VAL A 115 0.45 7.52 15.00
N GLU A 116 -0.06 8.59 15.60
CA GLU A 116 -1.46 8.98 15.44
C GLU A 116 -1.69 9.55 14.03
N CYS A 117 -2.78 9.13 13.39
CA CYS A 117 -3.06 9.56 12.00
C CYS A 117 -3.29 11.07 11.85
N ASP A 118 -3.62 11.75 12.92
CA ASP A 118 -3.85 13.19 12.99
C ASP A 118 -2.72 13.94 13.74
N ALA A 119 -1.61 13.28 14.01
CA ALA A 119 -0.44 13.91 14.62
C ALA A 119 0.16 15.00 13.72
N PRO A 120 0.76 16.07 14.29
CA PRO A 120 1.35 17.15 13.51
C PRO A 120 2.36 16.69 12.45
N GLU A 121 3.19 15.70 12.76
CA GLU A 121 4.16 15.10 11.86
C GLU A 121 3.50 14.43 10.65
N MET A 122 2.38 13.74 10.86
CA MET A 122 1.61 13.15 9.75
C MET A 122 0.93 14.23 8.90
N GLN A 123 0.41 15.28 9.53
CA GLN A 123 -0.21 16.38 8.80
C GLN A 123 0.79 17.12 7.90
N ARG A 124 2.05 17.26 8.31
CA ARG A 124 3.12 17.78 7.42
C ARG A 124 3.32 16.90 6.18
N LEU A 125 3.18 15.57 6.30
CA LEU A 125 3.24 14.69 5.14
C LEU A 125 2.00 14.81 4.25
N TYR A 126 0.82 15.07 4.82
CA TYR A 126 -0.39 15.35 4.04
C TYR A 126 -0.29 16.67 3.29
N GLU A 127 0.28 17.71 3.92
CA GLU A 127 0.60 18.99 3.26
C GLU A 127 1.56 18.77 2.08
N LEU A 128 2.62 17.99 2.29
CA LEU A 128 3.59 17.67 1.25
C LEU A 128 2.94 16.85 0.11
N ALA A 129 2.11 15.86 0.43
CA ALA A 129 1.36 15.09 -0.56
C ALA A 129 0.45 15.98 -1.41
N GLN A 130 -0.18 16.98 -0.78
CA GLN A 130 -1.02 17.97 -1.46
C GLN A 130 -0.21 18.92 -2.34
N GLU A 131 0.97 19.37 -1.89
CA GLU A 131 1.85 20.26 -2.63
C GLU A 131 2.37 19.59 -3.92
N TYR A 132 2.85 18.36 -3.79
CA TYR A 132 3.38 17.60 -4.91
C TYR A 132 2.30 16.84 -5.72
N ASP A 133 1.03 16.93 -5.28
CA ASP A 133 -0.10 16.25 -5.92
C ASP A 133 0.14 14.75 -6.12
N VAL A 134 0.67 14.09 -5.10
CA VAL A 134 0.88 12.64 -5.02
C VAL A 134 -0.06 12.02 -3.99
N PRO A 135 -0.44 10.74 -4.13
CA PRO A 135 -1.18 10.04 -3.08
C PRO A 135 -0.28 9.71 -1.88
N ILE A 136 -0.94 9.40 -0.76
CA ILE A 136 -0.28 8.84 0.42
C ILE A 136 -0.89 7.49 0.77
N LEU A 137 -0.06 6.47 0.96
CA LEU A 137 -0.45 5.11 1.32
C LEU A 137 -0.26 4.89 2.81
N MET A 138 -1.35 4.51 3.50
CA MET A 138 -1.44 4.36 4.95
C MET A 138 -1.64 2.90 5.34
N HIS A 139 -0.69 2.35 6.11
CA HIS A 139 -0.81 1.00 6.67
C HIS A 139 -1.53 1.04 8.01
N TRP A 140 -2.75 0.53 8.08
CA TRP A 140 -3.56 0.50 9.29
C TRP A 140 -3.48 -0.87 9.97
N GLN A 141 -2.83 -0.92 11.14
CA GLN A 141 -2.72 -2.14 11.93
C GLN A 141 -2.89 -1.85 13.42
N PHE A 142 -3.93 -2.41 14.01
CA PHE A 142 -4.30 -2.20 15.42
C PHE A 142 -3.14 -2.46 16.37
N GLY A 143 -2.91 -1.54 17.27
CA GLY A 143 -1.86 -1.61 18.28
C GLY A 143 -0.43 -1.45 17.76
N MET A 144 -0.24 -1.30 16.43
CA MET A 144 1.09 -1.20 15.84
C MET A 144 1.29 0.07 14.99
N TYR A 145 0.45 0.31 13.98
CA TYR A 145 0.69 1.34 12.98
C TYR A 145 -0.54 2.19 12.71
N ASN A 146 -0.33 3.50 12.54
CA ASN A 146 -1.32 4.52 12.22
C ASN A 146 -2.55 4.43 13.13
N HIS A 147 -2.42 4.94 14.35
CA HIS A 147 -3.49 4.91 15.35
C HIS A 147 -4.59 5.92 15.00
N GLY A 148 -5.82 5.67 15.49
CA GLY A 148 -6.96 6.58 15.34
C GLY A 148 -7.74 6.42 14.05
N PHE A 149 -7.87 5.21 13.54
CA PHE A 149 -8.62 4.93 12.31
C PHE A 149 -10.07 5.45 12.36
N GLU A 150 -10.73 5.34 13.51
CA GLU A 150 -12.11 5.78 13.72
C GLU A 150 -12.33 7.29 13.57
N ARG A 151 -11.27 8.09 13.69
CA ARG A 151 -11.33 9.56 13.53
C ARG A 151 -10.62 10.08 12.30
N PHE A 152 -10.12 9.19 11.44
CA PHE A 152 -9.37 9.57 10.25
C PHE A 152 -10.19 10.40 9.24
N HIS A 153 -11.52 10.30 9.28
CA HIS A 153 -12.40 11.19 8.50
C HIS A 153 -12.05 12.68 8.64
N ARG A 154 -11.57 13.12 9.82
CA ARG A 154 -11.14 14.51 10.04
C ARG A 154 -9.98 14.91 9.12
N MET A 155 -9.09 13.96 8.80
CA MET A 155 -7.98 14.22 7.88
C MET A 155 -8.46 14.20 6.43
N LEU A 156 -9.41 13.33 6.08
CA LEU A 156 -10.05 13.34 4.77
C LEU A 156 -10.75 14.68 4.47
N GLU A 157 -11.40 15.24 5.47
CA GLU A 157 -12.08 16.55 5.40
C GLU A 157 -11.08 17.73 5.39
N LYS A 158 -10.05 17.66 6.21
CA LYS A 158 -9.02 18.71 6.31
C LYS A 158 -8.15 18.81 5.07
N PHE A 159 -7.86 17.67 4.43
CA PHE A 159 -6.99 17.58 3.26
C PHE A 159 -7.73 17.02 2.04
N PRO A 160 -8.76 17.71 1.52
CA PRO A 160 -9.64 17.15 0.48
C PRO A 160 -8.96 16.94 -0.87
N ARG A 161 -7.79 17.53 -1.09
CA ARG A 161 -7.02 17.34 -2.33
C ARG A 161 -6.01 16.19 -2.25
N VAL A 162 -5.74 15.67 -1.06
CA VAL A 162 -4.85 14.51 -0.89
C VAL A 162 -5.61 13.23 -1.23
N ARG A 163 -5.05 12.41 -2.09
CA ARG A 163 -5.54 11.05 -2.35
C ARG A 163 -4.97 10.11 -1.31
N PHE A 164 -5.80 9.69 -0.36
CA PHE A 164 -5.43 8.73 0.68
C PHE A 164 -5.72 7.31 0.22
N ILE A 165 -4.78 6.40 0.42
CA ILE A 165 -4.93 4.98 0.09
C ILE A 165 -4.84 4.18 1.39
N GLY A 166 -5.92 3.52 1.77
CA GLY A 166 -5.99 2.65 2.94
C GLY A 166 -5.52 1.23 2.61
N HIS A 167 -4.74 0.67 3.52
CA HIS A 167 -4.15 -0.65 3.38
C HIS A 167 -4.08 -1.36 4.73
N ALA A 168 -3.91 -2.67 4.70
CA ALA A 168 -3.65 -3.59 5.79
C ALA A 168 -4.85 -4.02 6.65
N GLN A 169 -4.56 -4.61 7.81
CA GLN A 169 -5.51 -5.46 8.52
C GLN A 169 -6.68 -4.69 9.14
N THR A 170 -6.39 -3.57 9.81
CA THR A 170 -7.45 -2.74 10.41
C THR A 170 -8.34 -2.11 9.32
N TRP A 171 -7.73 -1.64 8.24
CA TRP A 171 -8.47 -1.13 7.09
C TRP A 171 -9.46 -2.18 6.56
N TRP A 172 -8.97 -3.38 6.24
CA TRP A 172 -9.80 -4.43 5.64
C TRP A 172 -10.70 -5.16 6.65
N GLY A 173 -10.35 -5.19 7.93
CA GLY A 173 -11.24 -5.69 8.99
C GLY A 173 -12.53 -4.87 9.10
N HIS A 174 -12.40 -3.55 8.99
CA HIS A 174 -13.50 -2.59 9.14
C HIS A 174 -14.42 -2.42 7.92
N ILE A 175 -14.33 -3.26 6.89
CA ILE A 175 -15.45 -3.43 5.94
C ILE A 175 -16.69 -3.99 6.63
N ASP A 176 -16.50 -4.73 7.73
CA ASP A 176 -17.54 -5.34 8.53
C ASP A 176 -17.92 -4.42 9.69
N ARG A 177 -19.20 -4.01 9.72
CA ARG A 177 -19.75 -3.18 10.82
C ARG A 177 -19.70 -3.85 12.18
N LYS A 178 -19.68 -5.18 12.23
CA LYS A 178 -19.64 -5.96 13.48
C LYS A 178 -18.22 -6.34 13.93
N HIS A 179 -17.19 -5.95 13.17
CA HIS A 179 -15.81 -6.23 13.54
C HIS A 179 -15.39 -5.37 14.76
N ALA A 180 -15.65 -5.86 15.97
CA ALA A 180 -15.37 -5.14 17.21
C ALA A 180 -13.98 -5.46 17.78
N ASP A 181 -13.53 -6.70 17.67
CA ASP A 181 -12.22 -7.13 18.17
C ASP A 181 -11.15 -6.95 17.09
N GLN A 182 -10.47 -5.81 17.14
CA GLN A 182 -9.42 -5.45 16.17
C GLN A 182 -8.14 -6.29 16.33
N THR A 183 -7.99 -7.08 17.39
CA THR A 183 -6.88 -8.04 17.53
C THR A 183 -7.03 -9.21 16.56
N VAL A 184 -8.24 -9.47 16.07
CA VAL A 184 -8.53 -10.43 15.00
C VAL A 184 -8.22 -9.79 13.66
N MET A 185 -6.96 -9.84 13.24
CA MET A 185 -6.44 -9.16 12.04
C MET A 185 -6.99 -9.72 10.72
N TYR A 186 -7.37 -11.00 10.69
CA TYR A 186 -7.91 -11.69 9.51
C TYR A 186 -9.25 -12.33 9.88
N PRO A 187 -10.32 -11.54 10.03
CA PRO A 187 -11.63 -12.06 10.42
C PRO A 187 -12.17 -13.01 9.37
N LYS A 188 -12.90 -14.03 9.82
CA LYS A 188 -13.52 -15.07 9.00
C LYS A 188 -15.05 -14.93 9.01
N GLY A 189 -15.67 -15.53 7.99
CA GLY A 189 -17.13 -15.58 7.87
C GLY A 189 -17.75 -14.32 7.31
N PRO A 190 -19.08 -14.24 7.34
CA PRO A 190 -19.83 -13.22 6.62
C PRO A 190 -19.56 -11.81 7.12
N VAL A 191 -19.65 -10.86 6.20
CA VAL A 191 -19.47 -9.43 6.42
C VAL A 191 -20.83 -8.77 6.65
N THR A 192 -20.98 -8.02 7.74
CA THR A 192 -22.14 -7.14 7.92
C THR A 192 -21.86 -5.79 7.23
N PRO A 193 -22.61 -5.42 6.17
CA PRO A 193 -22.38 -4.18 5.42
C PRO A 193 -22.38 -2.90 6.26
N GLY A 194 -21.72 -1.85 5.75
CA GLY A 194 -21.69 -0.53 6.36
C GLY A 194 -20.63 -0.37 7.46
N GLY A 195 -19.56 -1.12 7.39
CA GLY A 195 -18.37 -0.91 8.19
C GLY A 195 -17.68 0.42 7.91
N LEU A 196 -16.71 0.79 8.74
CA LEU A 196 -16.08 2.12 8.66
C LEU A 196 -15.33 2.34 7.34
N THR A 197 -14.64 1.31 6.84
CA THR A 197 -13.95 1.34 5.54
C THR A 197 -14.93 1.54 4.38
N ASP A 198 -16.06 0.84 4.41
CA ASP A 198 -17.12 0.97 3.41
C ASP A 198 -17.67 2.40 3.39
N ARG A 199 -17.90 2.99 4.56
CA ARG A 199 -18.32 4.39 4.69
C ARG A 199 -17.25 5.38 4.19
N TYR A 200 -16.00 5.19 4.57
CA TYR A 200 -14.92 6.07 4.10
C TYR A 200 -14.78 6.06 2.58
N LEU A 201 -14.89 4.91 1.96
CA LEU A 201 -14.90 4.81 0.50
C LEU A 201 -16.15 5.44 -0.13
N SER A 202 -17.31 5.37 0.52
CA SER A 202 -18.56 5.95 0.03
C SER A 202 -18.59 7.47 0.18
N ASP A 203 -18.24 7.97 1.36
CA ASP A 203 -18.51 9.34 1.77
C ASP A 203 -17.40 10.33 1.36
N TYR A 204 -16.16 9.85 1.16
CA TYR A 204 -15.01 10.71 0.89
C TYR A 204 -14.43 10.45 -0.51
N PRO A 205 -14.50 11.44 -1.43
CA PRO A 205 -14.01 11.26 -2.81
C PRO A 205 -12.50 11.04 -2.89
N ASN A 206 -11.75 11.46 -1.89
CA ASN A 206 -10.30 11.38 -1.80
C ASN A 206 -9.79 10.12 -1.05
N MET A 207 -10.68 9.17 -0.69
CA MET A 207 -10.30 7.90 -0.08
C MET A 207 -10.33 6.75 -1.08
N TYR A 208 -9.28 5.94 -1.07
CA TYR A 208 -9.06 4.77 -1.93
C TYR A 208 -8.66 3.57 -1.09
N GLY A 209 -8.76 2.35 -1.64
CA GLY A 209 -8.38 1.11 -0.95
C GLY A 209 -7.41 0.27 -1.77
N ASP A 210 -6.30 -0.14 -1.16
CA ASP A 210 -5.33 -1.05 -1.76
C ASP A 210 -5.60 -2.50 -1.36
N LEU A 211 -5.87 -3.36 -2.34
CA LEU A 211 -6.22 -4.77 -2.20
C LEU A 211 -5.01 -5.70 -2.01
N SER A 212 -3.84 -5.16 -1.74
CA SER A 212 -2.62 -5.95 -1.58
C SER A 212 -2.57 -6.77 -0.29
N ALA A 213 -1.57 -7.62 -0.17
CA ALA A 213 -1.33 -8.51 0.95
C ALA A 213 -2.42 -9.55 1.23
N GLY A 214 -2.22 -10.31 2.29
CA GLY A 214 -3.21 -11.24 2.81
C GLY A 214 -4.48 -10.58 3.33
N SER A 215 -4.40 -9.34 3.78
CA SER A 215 -5.55 -8.59 4.30
C SER A 215 -6.53 -8.18 3.19
N GLY A 216 -6.03 -7.68 2.06
CA GLY A 216 -6.86 -7.42 0.89
C GLY A 216 -7.44 -8.69 0.28
N LEU A 217 -6.64 -9.76 0.18
CA LEU A 217 -7.14 -11.07 -0.26
C LEU A 217 -8.22 -11.60 0.68
N ASN A 218 -8.05 -11.49 1.99
CA ASN A 218 -9.07 -11.89 2.98
C ASN A 218 -10.37 -11.10 2.79
N ALA A 219 -10.29 -9.78 2.57
CA ALA A 219 -11.47 -8.95 2.31
C ALA A 219 -12.26 -9.41 1.08
N LEU A 220 -11.57 -9.89 0.04
CA LEU A 220 -12.20 -10.38 -1.19
C LEU A 220 -12.75 -11.80 -1.06
N THR A 221 -12.22 -12.64 -0.18
CA THR A 221 -12.48 -14.08 -0.22
C THR A 221 -13.22 -14.65 0.99
N ARG A 222 -13.29 -13.92 2.12
CA ARG A 222 -14.00 -14.42 3.32
C ARG A 222 -15.52 -14.43 3.18
N ASP A 223 -16.06 -13.57 2.29
CA ASP A 223 -17.47 -13.46 1.94
C ASP A 223 -17.57 -12.93 0.51
N GLU A 224 -17.63 -13.85 -0.46
CA GLU A 224 -17.58 -13.47 -1.88
C GLU A 224 -18.83 -12.74 -2.39
N ASP A 225 -19.99 -13.00 -1.81
CA ASP A 225 -21.23 -12.31 -2.19
C ASP A 225 -21.15 -10.84 -1.75
N PHE A 226 -20.73 -10.58 -0.52
CA PHE A 226 -20.44 -9.23 -0.08
C PHE A 226 -19.34 -8.56 -0.93
N ALA A 227 -18.26 -9.29 -1.25
CA ALA A 227 -17.14 -8.76 -2.01
C ALA A 227 -17.56 -8.34 -3.43
N ARG A 228 -18.48 -9.07 -4.10
CA ARG A 228 -19.03 -8.66 -5.40
C ARG A 228 -19.76 -7.32 -5.33
N ASP A 229 -20.64 -7.16 -4.34
CA ASP A 229 -21.37 -5.91 -4.12
C ASP A 229 -20.45 -4.76 -3.73
N PHE A 230 -19.47 -5.03 -2.88
CA PHE A 230 -18.46 -4.07 -2.46
C PHE A 230 -17.60 -3.58 -3.64
N ILE A 231 -17.10 -4.50 -4.48
CA ILE A 231 -16.37 -4.17 -5.70
C ILE A 231 -17.24 -3.32 -6.64
N ALA A 232 -18.49 -3.70 -6.86
CA ALA A 232 -19.38 -2.97 -7.74
C ALA A 232 -19.62 -1.52 -7.28
N ARG A 233 -19.77 -1.31 -5.97
CA ARG A 233 -19.96 0.02 -5.37
C ARG A 233 -18.69 0.87 -5.40
N HIS A 234 -17.53 0.26 -5.18
CA HIS A 234 -16.26 0.96 -5.03
C HIS A 234 -15.29 0.74 -6.20
N GLN A 235 -15.80 0.31 -7.36
CA GLN A 235 -15.00 -0.05 -8.54
C GLN A 235 -14.02 1.02 -9.01
N ASP A 236 -14.30 2.30 -8.71
CA ASP A 236 -13.47 3.44 -9.10
C ASP A 236 -12.45 3.84 -8.03
N LYS A 237 -12.42 3.14 -6.90
CA LYS A 237 -11.59 3.49 -5.74
C LYS A 237 -10.68 2.36 -5.25
N LEU A 238 -10.87 1.15 -5.77
CA LEU A 238 -10.07 -0.02 -5.39
C LEU A 238 -8.87 -0.17 -6.31
N LEU A 239 -7.71 -0.46 -5.72
CA LEU A 239 -6.43 -0.60 -6.40
C LEU A 239 -5.88 -2.01 -6.18
N PHE A 240 -5.31 -2.59 -7.20
CA PHE A 240 -4.53 -3.82 -7.06
C PHE A 240 -3.12 -3.51 -6.58
N GLY A 241 -2.66 -4.27 -5.59
CA GLY A 241 -1.27 -4.39 -5.18
C GLY A 241 -0.93 -5.84 -4.88
N SER A 242 0.33 -6.22 -4.87
CA SER A 242 0.76 -7.57 -4.51
C SER A 242 1.18 -7.69 -3.05
N ASP A 243 2.04 -6.82 -2.60
CA ASP A 243 2.72 -6.92 -1.29
C ASP A 243 3.28 -8.34 -1.05
N CYS A 244 3.90 -8.91 -2.10
CA CYS A 244 4.38 -10.28 -2.06
C CYS A 244 5.74 -10.39 -1.37
N ASN A 245 5.87 -11.41 -0.49
CA ASN A 245 7.15 -11.91 0.01
C ASN A 245 7.69 -13.07 -0.85
N ASP A 246 6.85 -13.70 -1.65
CA ASP A 246 7.20 -14.77 -2.57
C ASP A 246 8.11 -14.24 -3.68
N ARG A 247 9.24 -14.91 -3.91
CA ARG A 247 10.26 -14.49 -4.89
C ARG A 247 9.98 -15.00 -6.31
N GLU A 248 9.19 -16.04 -6.45
CA GLU A 248 8.97 -16.72 -7.74
C GLU A 248 7.86 -16.04 -8.55
N GLY A 249 6.82 -15.55 -7.89
CA GLY A 249 5.63 -15.02 -8.55
C GLY A 249 4.77 -16.10 -9.21
N GLY A 250 3.48 -15.85 -9.36
CA GLY A 250 2.57 -16.76 -10.08
C GLY A 250 2.27 -18.11 -9.40
N THR A 251 2.92 -18.43 -8.29
CA THR A 251 2.71 -19.68 -7.56
C THR A 251 1.51 -19.58 -6.60
N GLU A 252 1.10 -20.74 -6.05
CA GLU A 252 0.08 -20.75 -4.99
C GLU A 252 0.49 -20.02 -3.70
N LYS A 253 1.76 -19.73 -3.50
CA LYS A 253 2.27 -18.95 -2.38
C LYS A 253 2.18 -17.44 -2.64
N CYS A 254 2.12 -17.03 -3.90
CA CYS A 254 2.09 -15.64 -4.28
C CYS A 254 0.72 -15.00 -3.99
N GLN A 255 0.66 -14.09 -3.05
CA GLN A 255 -0.58 -13.36 -2.70
C GLN A 255 -1.06 -12.50 -3.86
N GLY A 256 -0.17 -11.87 -4.61
CA GLY A 256 -0.53 -11.08 -5.79
C GLY A 256 -1.25 -11.90 -6.84
N ALA A 257 -0.79 -13.12 -7.14
CA ALA A 257 -1.46 -14.02 -8.07
C ALA A 257 -2.87 -14.40 -7.59
N LYS A 258 -3.01 -14.71 -6.30
CA LYS A 258 -4.32 -15.01 -5.69
C LYS A 258 -5.27 -13.81 -5.74
N THR A 259 -4.77 -12.61 -5.47
CA THR A 259 -5.58 -11.38 -5.53
C THR A 259 -6.03 -11.08 -6.95
N ILE A 260 -5.17 -11.24 -7.97
CA ILE A 260 -5.55 -11.12 -9.39
C ILE A 260 -6.66 -12.12 -9.73
N ALA A 261 -6.51 -13.38 -9.32
CA ALA A 261 -7.50 -14.43 -9.57
C ALA A 261 -8.84 -14.11 -8.89
N ALA A 262 -8.82 -13.61 -7.64
CA ALA A 262 -10.02 -13.18 -6.91
C ALA A 262 -10.71 -12.00 -7.61
N ILE A 263 -9.96 -10.96 -8.00
CA ILE A 263 -10.50 -9.81 -8.74
C ILE A 263 -11.18 -10.28 -10.04
N ARG A 264 -10.52 -11.12 -10.84
CA ARG A 264 -11.07 -11.65 -12.09
C ARG A 264 -12.37 -12.43 -11.90
N ARG A 265 -12.50 -13.14 -10.79
CA ARG A 265 -13.69 -13.93 -10.45
C ARG A 265 -14.85 -13.07 -9.92
N LEU A 266 -14.53 -11.98 -9.21
CA LEU A 266 -15.49 -11.19 -8.45
C LEU A 266 -15.93 -9.89 -9.14
N ALA A 267 -15.19 -9.39 -10.10
CA ALA A 267 -15.39 -8.07 -10.70
C ALA A 267 -16.70 -7.89 -11.50
N GLY A 268 -17.44 -8.96 -11.79
CA GLY A 268 -18.72 -8.89 -12.51
C GLY A 268 -18.62 -8.50 -13.99
N SER A 269 -17.62 -7.75 -14.41
CA SER A 269 -17.36 -7.39 -15.81
C SER A 269 -15.88 -7.13 -16.09
N LYS A 270 -15.48 -7.25 -17.37
CA LYS A 270 -14.13 -6.90 -17.82
C LYS A 270 -13.78 -5.42 -17.62
N ALA A 271 -14.76 -4.56 -17.67
CA ALA A 271 -14.57 -3.14 -17.39
C ALA A 271 -14.19 -2.89 -15.93
N ILE A 272 -14.87 -3.53 -14.98
CA ILE A 272 -14.55 -3.43 -13.55
C ILE A 272 -13.20 -4.09 -13.26
N GLU A 273 -12.94 -5.29 -13.80
CA GLU A 273 -11.63 -5.95 -13.68
C GLU A 273 -10.50 -5.00 -14.10
N ARG A 274 -10.63 -4.36 -15.27
CA ARG A 274 -9.65 -3.42 -15.80
C ARG A 274 -9.47 -2.18 -14.91
N LYS A 275 -10.55 -1.64 -14.32
CA LYS A 275 -10.46 -0.55 -13.36
C LYS A 275 -9.58 -0.92 -12.16
N LEU A 276 -9.86 -2.05 -11.51
CA LEU A 276 -9.15 -2.49 -10.30
C LEU A 276 -7.68 -2.84 -10.59
N LEU A 277 -7.41 -3.50 -11.71
CA LEU A 277 -6.07 -3.98 -12.05
C LEU A 277 -5.17 -2.91 -12.69
N TYR A 278 -5.74 -1.83 -13.25
CA TYR A 278 -4.98 -0.89 -14.06
C TYR A 278 -5.47 0.56 -13.98
N GLU A 279 -6.71 0.87 -14.37
CA GLU A 279 -7.14 2.24 -14.65
C GLU A 279 -7.17 3.12 -13.40
N ASN A 280 -7.59 2.56 -12.27
CA ASN A 280 -7.62 3.29 -11.01
C ASN A 280 -6.21 3.67 -10.56
N ALA A 281 -5.24 2.74 -10.65
CA ALA A 281 -3.85 3.04 -10.32
C ALA A 281 -3.31 4.13 -11.24
N LYS A 282 -3.54 4.02 -12.56
CA LYS A 282 -3.14 5.04 -13.53
C LYS A 282 -3.68 6.43 -13.16
N ARG A 283 -4.96 6.52 -12.78
CA ARG A 283 -5.59 7.78 -12.38
C ARG A 283 -5.05 8.30 -11.03
N VAL A 284 -4.96 7.42 -10.02
CA VAL A 284 -4.57 7.81 -8.66
C VAL A 284 -3.12 8.25 -8.58
N PHE A 285 -2.22 7.58 -9.29
CA PHE A 285 -0.80 7.92 -9.35
C PHE A 285 -0.43 8.86 -10.52
N ARG A 286 -1.39 9.21 -11.38
CA ARG A 286 -1.19 10.08 -12.57
C ARG A 286 -0.11 9.57 -13.53
N LEU A 287 -0.21 8.31 -13.90
CA LEU A 287 0.74 7.60 -14.78
C LEU A 287 0.35 7.75 -16.26
#